data_fa76d428214e6440907dee76ff7f895d
#
_entry.id   fa76d428214e6440907dee76ff7f895d
#
_cell.length_a   1.000
_cell.length_b   1.000
_cell.length_c   1.000
_cell.angle_alpha   90.00
_cell.angle_beta   90.00
_cell.angle_gamma   90.00
#
_symmetry.space_group_name_H-M   'P 1'
#
loop_
_entity.id
_entity.type
_entity.pdbx_description
1 polymer ?
#
loop_
_entity_poly.entity_id
_entity_poly.type
_entity_poly.pdbx_seq_one_letter_code
_entity_poly.pdbx_strand_id
1 'polypeptide(L)'
;MENTTYIYTDGSYLVDDKRCGYCFLYFQHGLENQLTFVFGKCNAVASTESELIAIIKALEYFKNLSGQKENTKYVIGIDELNIFKFITKKVYREFEINGWNYSDGKPRKKNTKLWRRLVDLYKMFPEGTLKLKKVQSKKDKYNRQTDRVARFILNKELEPYVLR
;
A
#
# COMPACT_ATOMS: atom_id res chain seq x y z
N MET A 1 -12.08 4.93 23.55
CA MET A 1 -10.76 4.88 22.89
C MET A 1 -10.98 4.72 21.40
N GLU A 2 -10.32 5.53 20.60
CA GLU A 2 -10.47 5.41 19.15
C GLU A 2 -9.88 4.09 18.66
N ASN A 3 -10.68 3.31 17.96
CA ASN A 3 -10.25 2.04 17.36
C ASN A 3 -9.39 2.36 16.12
N THR A 4 -8.11 2.64 16.33
CA THR A 4 -7.17 3.01 15.26
C THR A 4 -6.27 1.83 14.92
N THR A 5 -6.23 1.47 13.65
CA THR A 5 -5.31 0.46 13.10
C THR A 5 -4.18 1.17 12.36
N TYR A 6 -2.95 0.88 12.73
CA TYR A 6 -1.74 1.33 12.05
C TYR A 6 -1.27 0.27 11.05
N ILE A 7 -0.96 0.72 9.84
CA ILE A 7 -0.60 -0.14 8.72
C ILE A 7 0.69 0.40 8.11
N TYR A 8 1.65 -0.47 7.83
CA TYR A 8 2.90 -0.13 7.14
C TYR A 8 3.05 -1.03 5.94
N THR A 9 3.36 -0.46 4.80
CA THR A 9 3.42 -1.16 3.51
C THR A 9 4.81 -1.02 2.90
N ASP A 10 5.26 -2.07 2.25
CA ASP A 10 6.49 -2.03 1.46
C ASP A 10 6.45 -3.06 0.34
N GLY A 11 7.05 -2.71 -0.79
CA GLY A 11 7.22 -3.56 -1.95
C GLY A 11 8.69 -3.75 -2.27
N SER A 12 9.08 -4.95 -2.62
CA SER A 12 10.44 -5.27 -3.06
C SER A 12 10.44 -5.82 -4.47
N TYR A 13 11.39 -5.37 -5.28
CA TYR A 13 11.51 -5.72 -6.68
C TYR A 13 12.93 -6.16 -7.04
N LEU A 14 13.04 -7.29 -7.76
CA LEU A 14 14.28 -7.78 -8.35
C LEU A 14 14.27 -7.55 -9.85
N VAL A 15 15.18 -6.71 -10.31
CA VAL A 15 15.27 -6.26 -11.72
C VAL A 15 15.51 -7.45 -12.67
N ASP A 16 16.44 -8.34 -12.31
CA ASP A 16 16.88 -9.42 -13.19
C ASP A 16 15.79 -10.46 -13.44
N ASP A 17 14.95 -10.73 -12.46
CA ASP A 17 13.92 -11.76 -12.54
C ASP A 17 12.50 -11.20 -12.74
N LYS A 18 12.34 -9.90 -12.75
CA LYS A 18 11.02 -9.22 -12.78
C LYS A 18 10.06 -9.71 -11.68
N ARG A 19 10.62 -10.24 -10.59
CA ARG A 19 9.85 -10.71 -9.44
C ARG A 19 9.63 -9.58 -8.46
N CYS A 20 8.47 -9.55 -7.85
CA CYS A 20 8.21 -8.66 -6.74
C CYS A 20 7.62 -9.41 -5.54
N GLY A 21 7.93 -8.91 -4.36
CA GLY A 21 7.27 -9.25 -3.12
C GLY A 21 6.60 -8.04 -2.53
N TYR A 22 5.49 -8.25 -1.88
CA TYR A 22 4.83 -7.22 -1.10
C TYR A 22 4.65 -7.69 0.33
N CYS A 23 4.66 -6.73 1.24
CA CYS A 23 4.29 -6.95 2.62
C CYS A 23 3.54 -5.74 3.15
N PHE A 24 2.56 -5.97 3.98
CA PHE A 24 2.10 -4.98 4.93
C PHE A 24 1.99 -5.60 6.32
N LEU A 25 2.35 -4.83 7.32
CA LEU A 25 2.12 -5.19 8.70
C LEU A 25 1.10 -4.23 9.31
N TYR A 26 0.37 -4.71 10.29
CA TYR A 26 -0.56 -3.86 11.02
C TYR A 26 -0.68 -4.26 12.49
N PHE A 27 -1.12 -3.30 13.29
CA PHE A 27 -1.47 -3.48 14.70
C PHE A 27 -2.54 -2.47 15.11
N GLN A 28 -3.26 -2.77 16.16
CA GLN A 28 -4.20 -1.83 16.78
C GLN A 28 -3.49 -0.91 17.75
N HIS A 29 -3.98 0.31 17.89
CA HIS A 29 -3.48 1.25 18.90
C HIS A 29 -3.50 0.62 20.31
N GLY A 30 -2.37 0.74 21.02
CA GLY A 30 -2.18 0.10 22.33
C GLY A 30 -1.76 -1.38 22.27
N LEU A 31 -1.67 -1.98 21.09
CA LEU A 31 -1.26 -3.38 20.86
C LEU A 31 -0.03 -3.48 19.95
N GLU A 32 0.94 -2.58 20.12
CA GLU A 32 2.13 -2.45 19.29
C GLU A 32 3.06 -3.69 19.34
N ASN A 33 2.85 -4.57 20.29
CA ASN A 33 3.55 -5.86 20.41
C ASN A 33 2.84 -7.02 19.68
N GLN A 34 1.62 -6.80 19.17
CA GLN A 34 0.83 -7.79 18.45
C GLN A 34 0.80 -7.45 16.95
N LEU A 35 1.94 -7.66 16.30
CA LEU A 35 2.06 -7.38 14.87
C LEU A 35 1.47 -8.51 14.03
N THR A 36 0.67 -8.15 13.03
CA THR A 36 0.22 -9.07 11.99
C THR A 36 0.88 -8.70 10.68
N PHE A 37 1.45 -9.68 9.99
CA PHE A 37 2.09 -9.55 8.69
C PHE A 37 1.23 -10.24 7.63
N VAL A 38 0.99 -9.54 6.53
CA VAL A 38 0.38 -10.07 5.32
C VAL A 38 1.35 -9.84 4.17
N PHE A 39 1.69 -10.89 3.44
CA PHE A 39 2.71 -10.83 2.41
C PHE A 39 2.43 -11.78 1.25
N GLY A 40 3.08 -11.56 0.14
CA GLY A 40 2.98 -12.43 -1.02
C GLY A 40 3.89 -11.99 -2.16
N LYS A 41 3.92 -12.82 -3.20
CA LYS A 41 4.57 -12.51 -4.46
C LYS A 41 3.64 -11.71 -5.35
N CYS A 42 4.21 -10.90 -6.22
CA CYS A 42 3.48 -10.15 -7.23
C CYS A 42 4.28 -10.08 -8.52
N ASN A 43 3.62 -9.63 -9.57
CA ASN A 43 4.27 -9.31 -10.83
C ASN A 43 4.40 -7.79 -10.93
N ALA A 44 5.62 -7.32 -11.11
CA ALA A 44 5.91 -5.92 -11.31
C ALA A 44 7.01 -5.77 -12.37
N VAL A 45 7.06 -4.63 -13.00
CA VAL A 45 8.12 -4.27 -13.97
C VAL A 45 9.02 -3.15 -13.45
N ALA A 46 8.73 -2.62 -12.29
CA ALA A 46 9.49 -1.56 -11.63
C ALA A 46 9.25 -1.52 -10.12
N SER A 47 10.18 -0.93 -9.39
CA SER A 47 10.10 -0.77 -7.93
C SER A 47 8.83 -0.02 -7.50
N THR A 48 8.48 1.07 -8.17
CA THR A 48 7.25 1.84 -7.87
C THR A 48 5.98 0.99 -7.97
N GLU A 49 5.96 0.01 -8.89
CA GLU A 49 4.81 -0.91 -8.98
C GLU A 49 4.69 -1.81 -7.77
N SER A 50 5.80 -2.34 -7.26
CA SER A 50 5.77 -3.18 -6.06
C SER A 50 5.26 -2.40 -4.84
N GLU A 51 5.62 -1.13 -4.71
CA GLU A 51 5.10 -0.23 -3.67
C GLU A 51 3.59 0.02 -3.83
N LEU A 52 3.14 0.32 -5.04
CA LEU A 52 1.71 0.47 -5.34
C LEU A 52 0.93 -0.79 -5.00
N ILE A 53 1.45 -1.95 -5.38
CA ILE A 53 0.80 -3.25 -5.10
C ILE A 53 0.70 -3.48 -3.60
N ALA A 54 1.73 -3.20 -2.82
CA ALA A 54 1.70 -3.35 -1.37
C ALA A 54 0.59 -2.50 -0.73
N ILE A 55 0.45 -1.25 -1.13
CA ILE A 55 -0.60 -0.36 -0.65
C ILE A 55 -1.99 -0.85 -1.10
N ILE A 56 -2.15 -1.24 -2.36
CA ILE A 56 -3.40 -1.76 -2.90
C ILE A 56 -3.84 -3.00 -2.12
N LYS A 57 -2.93 -3.94 -1.88
CA LYS A 57 -3.22 -5.16 -1.10
C LYS A 57 -3.66 -4.84 0.33
N ALA A 58 -3.02 -3.87 0.97
CA ALA A 58 -3.45 -3.41 2.30
C ALA A 58 -4.86 -2.80 2.28
N LEU A 59 -5.15 -1.92 1.33
CA LEU A 59 -6.47 -1.30 1.20
C LEU A 59 -7.57 -2.32 0.89
N GLU A 60 -7.30 -3.28 0.00
CA GLU A 60 -8.23 -4.38 -0.30
C GLU A 60 -8.54 -5.22 0.94
N TYR A 61 -7.50 -5.57 1.71
CA TYR A 61 -7.64 -6.34 2.94
C TYR A 61 -8.53 -5.61 3.95
N PHE A 62 -8.24 -4.35 4.25
CA PHE A 62 -8.99 -3.60 5.26
C PHE A 62 -10.38 -3.17 4.79
N LYS A 63 -10.58 -2.93 3.50
CA LYS A 63 -11.90 -2.69 2.96
C LYS A 63 -12.83 -3.89 3.19
N ASN A 64 -12.34 -5.09 2.97
CA ASN A 64 -13.12 -6.30 3.18
C ASN A 64 -13.43 -6.54 4.67
N LEU A 65 -12.55 -6.07 5.59
CA LEU A 65 -12.76 -6.13 7.03
C LEU A 65 -13.63 -4.99 7.57
N SER A 66 -13.63 -3.82 6.93
CA SER A 66 -14.31 -2.60 7.42
C SER A 66 -15.83 -2.73 7.45
N GLY A 67 -16.41 -3.66 6.69
CA GLY A 67 -17.84 -4.00 6.81
C GLY A 67 -18.26 -4.63 8.14
N GLN A 68 -17.30 -4.92 9.04
CA GLN A 68 -17.53 -5.62 10.30
C GLN A 68 -17.32 -4.76 11.57
N LYS A 69 -16.70 -3.57 11.47
CA LYS A 69 -16.41 -2.72 12.63
C LYS A 69 -16.72 -1.27 12.34
N GLU A 70 -17.83 -0.79 12.89
CA GLU A 70 -18.15 0.65 12.91
C GLU A 70 -17.05 1.44 13.64
N ASN A 71 -16.75 2.66 13.14
CA ASN A 71 -15.82 3.62 13.74
C ASN A 71 -14.33 3.21 13.78
N THR A 72 -13.86 2.34 12.91
CA THR A 72 -12.43 2.06 12.82
C THR A 72 -11.73 3.13 11.98
N LYS A 73 -10.65 3.70 12.52
CA LYS A 73 -9.72 4.58 11.79
C LYS A 73 -8.49 3.79 11.35
N TYR A 74 -7.99 4.11 10.17
CA TYR A 74 -6.79 3.51 9.59
C TYR A 74 -5.74 4.58 9.34
N VAL A 75 -4.50 4.28 9.72
CA VAL A 75 -3.34 5.12 9.42
C VAL A 75 -2.34 4.29 8.63
N ILE A 76 -2.14 4.62 7.36
CA ILE A 76 -1.19 3.92 6.50
C ILE A 76 0.11 4.71 6.40
N GLY A 77 1.21 4.09 6.82
CA GLY A 77 2.57 4.58 6.63
C GLY A 77 3.07 4.27 5.21
N ILE A 78 3.45 5.30 4.47
CA ILE A 78 3.96 5.21 3.10
C ILE A 78 5.33 5.88 3.04
N ASP A 79 6.35 5.18 2.57
CA ASP A 79 7.70 5.70 2.41
C ASP A 79 7.98 6.27 1.01
N GLU A 80 7.21 5.87 -0.01
CA GLU A 80 7.32 6.40 -1.37
C GLU A 80 6.63 7.78 -1.48
N LEU A 81 7.46 8.82 -1.67
CA LEU A 81 7.00 10.20 -1.64
C LEU A 81 6.01 10.56 -2.76
N ASN A 82 6.22 10.00 -3.95
CA ASN A 82 5.37 10.30 -5.11
C ASN A 82 3.96 9.74 -4.92
N ILE A 83 3.86 8.53 -4.36
CA ILE A 83 2.56 7.91 -4.05
C ILE A 83 1.86 8.71 -2.96
N PHE A 84 2.58 9.06 -1.89
CA PHE A 84 2.04 9.86 -0.80
C PHE A 84 1.49 11.21 -1.29
N LYS A 85 2.27 11.94 -2.09
CA LYS A 85 1.86 13.24 -2.65
C LYS A 85 0.70 13.10 -3.63
N PHE A 86 0.70 12.05 -4.45
CA PHE A 86 -0.35 11.83 -5.45
C PHE A 86 -1.74 11.76 -4.81
N ILE A 87 -1.84 11.09 -3.67
CA ILE A 87 -3.10 10.98 -2.93
C ILE A 87 -3.36 12.23 -2.08
N THR A 88 -2.40 12.63 -1.22
CA THR A 88 -2.63 13.69 -0.23
C THR A 88 -2.79 15.08 -0.85
N LYS A 89 -2.12 15.35 -1.95
CA LYS A 89 -2.26 16.58 -2.74
C LYS A 89 -3.39 16.51 -3.76
N LYS A 90 -4.12 15.39 -3.81
CA LYS A 90 -5.23 15.14 -4.73
C LYS A 90 -4.84 15.31 -6.22
N VAL A 91 -3.57 15.03 -6.56
CA VAL A 91 -3.05 15.12 -7.93
C VAL A 91 -3.84 14.21 -8.87
N TYR A 92 -4.36 13.09 -8.37
CA TYR A 92 -5.20 12.16 -9.14
C TYR A 92 -6.43 12.82 -9.77
N ARG A 93 -6.94 13.96 -9.24
CA ARG A 93 -8.10 14.65 -9.82
C ARG A 93 -7.85 15.15 -11.23
N GLU A 94 -6.65 15.65 -11.52
CA GLU A 94 -6.29 16.03 -12.88
C GLU A 94 -6.28 14.84 -13.82
N PHE A 95 -5.83 13.68 -13.33
CA PHE A 95 -5.82 12.44 -14.10
C PHE A 95 -7.23 11.93 -14.39
N GLU A 96 -8.13 12.04 -13.42
CA GLU A 96 -9.54 11.67 -13.59
C GLU A 96 -10.24 12.56 -14.63
N ILE A 97 -10.06 13.89 -14.56
CA ILE A 97 -10.65 14.85 -15.50
C ILE A 97 -10.19 14.55 -16.94
N ASN A 98 -8.93 14.16 -17.12
CA ASN A 98 -8.35 13.85 -18.43
C ASN A 98 -8.45 12.35 -18.80
N GLY A 99 -9.29 11.58 -18.12
CA GLY A 99 -9.46 10.15 -18.39
C GLY A 99 -8.18 9.32 -18.26
N TRP A 100 -7.22 9.78 -17.44
CA TRP A 100 -5.90 9.17 -17.22
C TRP A 100 -4.98 9.16 -18.43
N ASN A 101 -5.33 9.89 -19.49
CA ASN A 101 -4.55 9.98 -20.72
C ASN A 101 -4.10 11.41 -20.99
N TYR A 102 -3.06 11.55 -21.79
CA TYR A 102 -2.72 12.80 -22.46
C TYR A 102 -3.70 13.06 -23.61
N SER A 103 -3.68 14.28 -24.16
CA SER A 103 -4.50 14.67 -25.31
C SER A 103 -4.29 13.81 -26.57
N ASP A 104 -3.11 13.16 -26.69
CA ASP A 104 -2.78 12.22 -27.75
C ASP A 104 -3.28 10.78 -27.49
N GLY A 105 -4.04 10.57 -26.43
CA GLY A 105 -4.57 9.26 -26.02
C GLY A 105 -3.59 8.36 -25.27
N LYS A 106 -2.32 8.77 -25.08
CA LYS A 106 -1.35 7.98 -24.34
C LYS A 106 -1.59 8.06 -22.82
N PRO A 107 -1.35 6.98 -22.09
CA PRO A 107 -1.45 6.99 -20.62
C PRO A 107 -0.52 8.02 -19.98
N ARG A 108 -1.02 8.84 -19.07
CA ARG A 108 -0.23 9.85 -18.33
C ARG A 108 0.76 9.25 -17.34
N LYS A 109 0.53 8.01 -16.89
CA LYS A 109 1.44 7.27 -16.01
C LYS A 109 1.71 5.88 -16.56
N LYS A 110 2.94 5.42 -16.42
CA LYS A 110 3.21 3.99 -16.49
C LYS A 110 2.35 3.31 -15.41
N ASN A 111 1.77 2.16 -15.75
CA ASN A 111 0.93 1.40 -14.82
C ASN A 111 -0.36 2.13 -14.37
N THR A 112 -0.96 2.84 -15.29
CA THR A 112 -2.23 3.56 -15.07
C THR A 112 -3.27 2.72 -14.35
N LYS A 113 -3.37 1.41 -14.63
CA LYS A 113 -4.31 0.50 -13.98
C LYS A 113 -4.08 0.43 -12.45
N LEU A 114 -2.83 0.35 -12.00
CA LEU A 114 -2.50 0.32 -10.57
C LEU A 114 -2.80 1.66 -9.89
N TRP A 115 -2.45 2.77 -10.54
CA TRP A 115 -2.75 4.10 -9.99
C TRP A 115 -4.25 4.35 -9.88
N ARG A 116 -5.03 3.97 -10.89
CA ARG A 116 -6.50 4.03 -10.83
C ARG A 116 -7.05 3.16 -9.72
N ARG A 117 -6.59 1.91 -9.61
CA ARG A 117 -7.03 0.98 -8.57
C ARG A 117 -6.75 1.54 -7.17
N LEU A 118 -5.56 2.13 -6.95
CA LEU A 118 -5.22 2.80 -5.70
C LEU A 118 -6.23 3.91 -5.35
N VAL A 119 -6.53 4.79 -6.31
CA VAL A 119 -7.46 5.90 -6.10
C VAL A 119 -8.88 5.40 -5.84
N ASP A 120 -9.35 4.42 -6.61
CA ASP A 120 -10.67 3.83 -6.44
C ASP A 120 -10.82 3.23 -5.03
N LEU A 121 -9.83 2.46 -4.59
CA LEU A 121 -9.82 1.89 -3.23
C LEU A 121 -9.76 2.98 -2.15
N TYR A 122 -8.91 3.99 -2.30
CA TYR A 122 -8.82 5.10 -1.37
C TYR A 122 -10.17 5.80 -1.19
N LYS A 123 -10.89 6.04 -2.28
CA LYS A 123 -12.22 6.68 -2.27
C LYS A 123 -13.33 5.81 -1.65
N MET A 124 -13.12 4.50 -1.57
CA MET A 124 -14.09 3.59 -0.95
C MET A 124 -14.12 3.66 0.57
N PHE A 125 -13.09 4.25 1.19
CA PHE A 125 -13.09 4.49 2.63
C PHE A 125 -13.88 5.77 2.94
N PRO A 126 -14.77 5.76 3.97
CA PRO A 126 -15.48 6.95 4.38
C PRO A 126 -14.52 8.10 4.72
N GLU A 127 -14.93 9.32 4.47
CA GLU A 127 -14.12 10.50 4.74
C GLU A 127 -13.68 10.54 6.22
N GLY A 128 -12.40 10.83 6.44
CA GLY A 128 -11.80 10.88 7.78
C GLY A 128 -11.46 9.54 8.41
N THR A 129 -11.80 8.40 7.77
CA THR A 129 -11.47 7.07 8.31
C THR A 129 -10.11 6.56 7.89
N LEU A 130 -9.57 7.01 6.75
CA LEU A 130 -8.26 6.62 6.23
C LEU A 130 -7.32 7.83 6.17
N LYS A 131 -6.22 7.76 6.89
CA LYS A 131 -5.16 8.77 6.88
C LYS A 131 -3.86 8.17 6.35
N LEU A 132 -3.22 8.85 5.41
CA LEU A 132 -1.89 8.51 4.96
C LEU A 132 -0.85 9.28 5.77
N LYS A 133 0.21 8.59 6.20
CA LYS A 133 1.35 9.16 6.93
C LYS A 133 2.63 8.90 6.15
N LYS A 134 3.41 9.97 5.89
CA LYS A 134 4.75 9.79 5.34
C LYS A 134 5.68 9.22 6.41
N VAL A 135 6.33 8.11 6.10
CA VAL A 135 7.33 7.49 6.97
C VAL A 135 8.72 7.57 6.34
N GLN A 136 9.74 7.43 7.18
CA GLN A 136 11.14 7.35 6.72
C GLN A 136 11.58 5.89 6.76
N SER A 137 11.76 5.28 5.59
CA SER A 137 12.03 3.85 5.45
C SER A 137 13.16 3.32 6.35
N LYS A 138 14.26 4.07 6.45
CA LYS A 138 15.43 3.66 7.24
C LYS A 138 15.29 3.90 8.76
N LYS A 139 14.43 4.80 9.18
CA LYS A 139 14.26 5.20 10.59
C LYS A 139 13.06 4.56 11.25
N ASP A 140 11.99 4.33 10.52
CA ASP A 140 10.79 3.73 11.06
C ASP A 140 10.99 2.22 11.27
N LYS A 141 10.80 1.77 12.52
CA LYS A 141 11.03 0.36 12.88
C LYS A 141 10.07 -0.60 12.19
N TYR A 142 8.83 -0.18 12.00
CA TYR A 142 7.80 -1.01 11.37
C TYR A 142 7.99 -1.09 9.86
N ASN A 143 8.35 0.02 9.24
CA ASN A 143 8.68 0.02 7.81
C ASN A 143 9.90 -0.87 7.52
N ARG A 144 10.93 -0.86 8.36
CA ARG A 144 12.08 -1.77 8.22
C ARG A 144 11.69 -3.24 8.33
N GLN A 145 10.74 -3.58 9.21
CA GLN A 145 10.27 -4.98 9.32
C GLN A 145 9.48 -5.38 8.07
N THR A 146 8.66 -4.49 7.55
CA THR A 146 7.89 -4.70 6.31
C THR A 146 8.83 -4.94 5.12
N ASP A 147 9.87 -4.11 4.97
CA ASP A 147 10.90 -4.25 3.93
C ASP A 147 11.61 -5.62 4.01
N ARG A 148 12.02 -6.02 5.22
CA ARG A 148 12.67 -7.32 5.41
C ARG A 148 11.80 -8.49 4.95
N VAL A 149 10.52 -8.47 5.29
CA VAL A 149 9.59 -9.54 4.89
C VAL A 149 9.34 -9.50 3.39
N ALA A 150 9.12 -8.34 2.78
CA ALA A 150 8.94 -8.20 1.34
C ALA A 150 10.15 -8.73 0.55
N ARG A 151 11.37 -8.46 1.01
CA ARG A 151 12.61 -8.99 0.41
C ARG A 151 12.77 -10.49 0.63
N PHE A 152 12.47 -10.97 1.83
CA PHE A 152 12.58 -12.40 2.16
C PHE A 152 11.73 -13.26 1.23
N ILE A 153 10.52 -12.83 0.90
CA ILE A 153 9.58 -13.56 0.05
C ILE A 153 10.11 -13.73 -1.37
N LEU A 154 10.91 -12.78 -1.88
CA LEU A 154 11.50 -12.88 -3.21
C LEU A 154 12.43 -14.10 -3.37
N ASN A 155 13.06 -14.53 -2.28
CA ASN A 155 14.05 -15.62 -2.26
C ASN A 155 13.44 -16.96 -1.86
N LYS A 156 12.14 -17.04 -1.59
CA LYS A 156 11.45 -18.25 -1.15
C LYS A 156 10.22 -18.53 -2.01
N GLU A 157 9.95 -19.81 -2.26
CA GLU A 157 8.68 -20.25 -2.81
C GLU A 157 7.64 -20.34 -1.68
N LEU A 158 7.09 -19.19 -1.29
CA LEU A 158 6.05 -19.10 -0.28
C LEU A 158 4.74 -18.67 -0.93
N GLU A 159 3.68 -19.39 -0.62
CA GLU A 159 2.32 -18.95 -0.90
C GLU A 159 1.98 -17.69 -0.07
N PRO A 160 1.02 -16.86 -0.51
CA PRO A 160 0.55 -15.74 0.28
C PRO A 160 0.14 -16.18 1.68
N TYR A 161 0.65 -15.51 2.71
CA TYR A 161 0.47 -15.93 4.09
C TYR A 161 0.20 -14.75 5.03
N VAL A 162 -0.53 -15.03 6.13
CA VAL A 162 -0.75 -14.09 7.23
C VAL A 162 -0.07 -14.65 8.48
N LEU A 163 0.93 -13.92 8.99
CA LEU A 163 1.59 -14.20 10.27
C LEU A 163 1.03 -13.29 11.36
N ARG A 164 0.59 -13.89 12.42
CA ARG A 164 0.11 -13.21 13.63
C ARG A 164 1.06 -13.44 14.80
#